data_d8d0b57e1c89c0cdf07dfce5d741cb82
#
_entry.id   d8d0b57e1c89c0cdf07dfce5d741cb82
#
_cell.length_a   1.000
_cell.length_b   1.000
_cell.length_c   1.000
_cell.angle_alpha   90.00
_cell.angle_beta   90.00
_cell.angle_gamma   90.00
#
_symmetry.space_group_name_H-M   'P 1'
#
loop_
_entity.id
_entity.type
_entity.pdbx_description
1 polymer ?
#
loop_
_entity_poly.entity_id
_entity_poly.type
_entity_poly.pdbx_seq_one_letter_code
_entity_poly.pdbx_strand_id
1 'polypeptide(L)'
;MAFSDTQTQAIAHKDGPALVLAGPGSGKTTVITNRIVTLLERYHIPGSRILVITFTRAAAQEMQSRFFTLYQKRNARLDAARSTGVTFGTFHSVFYRILKHAYQYDASNILTQKEQYKMIESIIDELDMDAPDFNELASNLLGEISAVKSNYLSLDYYYAKSCPENVFRRVYRLYEKKLRQANKVDFDDILTMTYDLLS
;
A
#
# COMPACT_ATOMS: atom_id res chain seq x y z
N MET A 1 -29.54 8.07 -13.80
CA MET A 1 -28.70 7.79 -14.98
C MET A 1 -28.67 6.28 -15.17
N ALA A 2 -28.90 5.82 -16.40
CA ALA A 2 -28.73 4.42 -16.74
C ALA A 2 -27.23 4.13 -16.94
N PHE A 3 -26.77 2.96 -16.53
CA PHE A 3 -25.41 2.48 -16.80
C PHE A 3 -25.30 2.04 -18.26
N SER A 4 -24.13 2.20 -18.87
CA SER A 4 -23.83 1.58 -20.16
C SER A 4 -23.72 0.06 -20.01
N ASP A 5 -23.77 -0.67 -21.14
CA ASP A 5 -23.64 -2.13 -21.11
C ASP A 5 -22.33 -2.59 -20.49
N THR A 6 -21.20 -1.92 -20.81
CA THR A 6 -19.89 -2.22 -20.24
C THR A 6 -19.82 -1.93 -18.74
N GLN A 7 -20.43 -0.83 -18.27
CA GLN A 7 -20.54 -0.53 -16.85
C GLN A 7 -21.40 -1.58 -16.13
N THR A 8 -22.51 -1.99 -16.74
CA THR A 8 -23.40 -3.03 -16.19
C THR A 8 -22.68 -4.38 -16.09
N GLN A 9 -21.90 -4.76 -17.09
CA GLN A 9 -21.05 -5.96 -17.05
C GLN A 9 -20.02 -5.90 -15.92
N ALA A 10 -19.32 -4.76 -15.78
CA ALA A 10 -18.33 -4.57 -14.70
C ALA A 10 -18.96 -4.62 -13.31
N ILE A 11 -20.18 -4.07 -13.13
CA ILE A 11 -20.94 -4.13 -11.87
C ILE A 11 -21.38 -5.56 -11.57
N ALA A 12 -21.82 -6.31 -12.57
CA ALA A 12 -22.37 -7.66 -12.42
C ALA A 12 -21.30 -8.76 -12.35
N HIS A 13 -20.04 -8.47 -12.69
CA HIS A 13 -18.98 -9.48 -12.67
C HIS A 13 -18.77 -10.02 -11.25
N LYS A 14 -18.84 -11.34 -11.06
CA LYS A 14 -18.79 -12.00 -9.75
C LYS A 14 -17.49 -12.78 -9.56
N ASP A 15 -17.20 -13.70 -10.42
CA ASP A 15 -16.17 -14.71 -10.22
C ASP A 15 -14.95 -14.50 -11.14
N GLY A 16 -13.78 -14.74 -10.60
CA GLY A 16 -12.51 -14.66 -11.31
C GLY A 16 -11.96 -13.22 -11.45
N PRO A 17 -10.74 -13.08 -11.96
CA PRO A 17 -10.09 -11.79 -12.17
C PRO A 17 -10.76 -11.02 -13.32
N ALA A 18 -10.85 -9.70 -13.18
CA ALA A 18 -11.33 -8.80 -14.24
C ALA A 18 -10.49 -7.53 -14.28
N LEU A 19 -10.11 -7.11 -15.49
CA LEU A 19 -9.48 -5.82 -15.76
C LEU A 19 -10.50 -4.89 -16.41
N VAL A 20 -10.76 -3.73 -15.78
CA VAL A 20 -11.66 -2.71 -16.30
C VAL A 20 -10.85 -1.49 -16.72
N LEU A 21 -10.74 -1.26 -18.02
CA LEU A 21 -10.10 -0.07 -18.57
C LEU A 21 -11.11 1.08 -18.65
N ALA A 22 -10.78 2.21 -18.02
CA ALA A 22 -11.70 3.33 -17.91
C ALA A 22 -10.95 4.67 -17.88
N GLY A 23 -11.28 5.55 -18.82
CA GLY A 23 -10.73 6.91 -18.92
C GLY A 23 -11.19 7.85 -17.79
N PRO A 24 -10.61 9.07 -17.69
CA PRO A 24 -11.11 10.11 -16.80
C PRO A 24 -12.60 10.39 -17.06
N GLY A 25 -13.38 10.66 -16.02
CA GLY A 25 -14.80 10.96 -16.14
C GLY A 25 -15.75 9.81 -16.50
N SER A 26 -15.24 8.59 -16.75
CA SER A 26 -16.05 7.42 -17.14
C SER A 26 -16.91 6.82 -16.01
N GLY A 27 -16.91 7.42 -14.84
CA GLY A 27 -17.70 6.93 -13.71
C GLY A 27 -17.09 5.74 -12.94
N LYS A 28 -15.76 5.53 -12.98
CA LYS A 28 -15.06 4.43 -12.28
C LYS A 28 -15.54 4.22 -10.83
N THR A 29 -15.54 5.29 -10.03
CA THR A 29 -15.96 5.23 -8.63
C THR A 29 -17.42 4.80 -8.49
N THR A 30 -18.29 5.27 -9.40
CA THR A 30 -19.72 4.89 -9.43
C THR A 30 -19.88 3.41 -9.76
N VAL A 31 -19.11 2.89 -10.72
CA VAL A 31 -19.12 1.46 -11.06
C VAL A 31 -18.65 0.61 -9.87
N ILE A 32 -17.53 0.98 -9.24
CA ILE A 32 -16.98 0.24 -8.09
C ILE A 32 -17.99 0.22 -6.92
N THR A 33 -18.55 1.37 -6.55
CA THR A 33 -19.52 1.43 -5.44
C THR A 33 -20.79 0.62 -5.72
N ASN A 34 -21.32 0.66 -6.96
CA ASN A 34 -22.46 -0.18 -7.33
C ASN A 34 -22.10 -1.67 -7.41
N ARG A 35 -20.87 -2.02 -7.81
CA ARG A 35 -20.38 -3.39 -7.74
C ARG A 35 -20.38 -3.92 -6.31
N ILE A 36 -19.88 -3.14 -5.33
CA ILE A 36 -19.89 -3.52 -3.91
C ILE A 36 -21.32 -3.81 -3.46
N VAL A 37 -22.26 -2.92 -3.78
CA VAL A 37 -23.68 -3.12 -3.44
C VAL A 37 -24.24 -4.38 -4.12
N THR A 38 -23.91 -4.61 -5.38
CA THR A 38 -24.35 -5.82 -6.11
C THR A 38 -23.78 -7.11 -5.49
N LEU A 39 -22.52 -7.09 -5.05
CA LEU A 39 -21.90 -8.23 -4.36
C LEU A 39 -22.65 -8.53 -3.04
N LEU A 40 -23.01 -7.51 -2.28
CA LEU A 40 -23.73 -7.66 -1.01
C LEU A 40 -25.19 -8.12 -1.22
N GLU A 41 -25.94 -7.39 -2.06
CA GLU A 41 -27.41 -7.56 -2.17
C GLU A 41 -27.81 -8.70 -3.10
N ARG A 42 -27.20 -8.77 -4.29
CA ARG A 42 -27.56 -9.75 -5.31
C ARG A 42 -26.85 -11.09 -5.13
N TYR A 43 -25.55 -11.04 -4.78
CA TYR A 43 -24.73 -12.25 -4.66
C TYR A 43 -24.56 -12.70 -3.21
N HIS A 44 -25.11 -11.97 -2.25
CA HIS A 44 -25.09 -12.28 -0.82
C HIS A 44 -23.68 -12.57 -0.27
N ILE A 45 -22.67 -11.89 -0.82
CA ILE A 45 -21.29 -12.02 -0.33
C ILE A 45 -21.16 -11.23 0.96
N PRO A 46 -20.73 -11.86 2.07
CA PRO A 46 -20.52 -11.13 3.32
C PRO A 46 -19.54 -9.97 3.13
N GLY A 47 -19.85 -8.80 3.65
CA GLY A 47 -19.00 -7.63 3.50
C GLY A 47 -17.61 -7.80 4.10
N SER A 48 -17.44 -8.64 5.12
CA SER A 48 -16.13 -9.02 5.66
C SER A 48 -15.22 -9.73 4.65
N ARG A 49 -15.78 -10.24 3.55
CA ARG A 49 -15.04 -10.84 2.42
C ARG A 49 -14.82 -9.87 1.25
N ILE A 50 -15.23 -8.61 1.42
CA ILE A 50 -15.06 -7.56 0.40
C ILE A 50 -14.00 -6.58 0.88
N LEU A 51 -12.92 -6.49 0.11
CA LEU A 51 -11.81 -5.57 0.34
C LEU A 51 -11.69 -4.60 -0.83
N VAL A 52 -11.68 -3.30 -0.54
CA VAL A 52 -11.55 -2.22 -1.50
C VAL A 52 -10.24 -1.48 -1.23
N ILE A 53 -9.31 -1.56 -2.17
CA ILE A 53 -7.98 -0.97 -2.03
C ILE A 53 -7.81 0.19 -3.01
N THR A 54 -7.18 1.26 -2.55
CA THR A 54 -6.83 2.44 -3.35
C THR A 54 -5.38 2.85 -3.07
N PHE A 55 -4.83 3.75 -3.89
CA PHE A 55 -3.48 4.26 -3.68
C PHE A 55 -3.40 5.32 -2.56
N THR A 56 -4.44 6.13 -2.37
CA THR A 56 -4.43 7.23 -1.41
C THR A 56 -5.51 7.10 -0.34
N ARG A 57 -5.23 7.62 0.85
CA ARG A 57 -6.21 7.70 1.94
C ARG A 57 -7.46 8.48 1.53
N ALA A 58 -7.28 9.60 0.84
CA ALA A 58 -8.39 10.43 0.37
C ALA A 58 -9.32 9.65 -0.55
N ALA A 59 -8.77 8.91 -1.53
CA ALA A 59 -9.56 8.08 -2.43
C ALA A 59 -10.29 6.94 -1.68
N ALA A 60 -9.65 6.32 -0.70
CA ALA A 60 -10.28 5.29 0.12
C ALA A 60 -11.48 5.84 0.92
N GLN A 61 -11.30 6.99 1.56
CA GLN A 61 -12.34 7.67 2.33
C GLN A 61 -13.50 8.16 1.44
N GLU A 62 -13.18 8.73 0.29
CA GLU A 62 -14.19 9.16 -0.69
C GLU A 62 -15.02 7.97 -1.17
N MET A 63 -14.37 6.87 -1.53
CA MET A 63 -15.05 5.66 -2.01
C MET A 63 -15.93 5.06 -0.91
N GLN A 64 -15.44 5.00 0.32
CA GLN A 64 -16.20 4.56 1.48
C GLN A 64 -17.45 5.43 1.72
N SER A 65 -17.30 6.76 1.69
CA SER A 65 -18.40 7.70 1.87
C SER A 65 -19.46 7.56 0.79
N ARG A 66 -19.03 7.43 -0.48
CA ARG A 66 -19.94 7.20 -1.62
C ARG A 66 -20.68 5.86 -1.50
N PHE A 67 -19.99 4.81 -1.09
CA PHE A 67 -20.61 3.52 -0.83
C PHE A 67 -21.66 3.62 0.28
N PHE A 68 -21.35 4.24 1.42
CA PHE A 68 -22.28 4.42 2.52
C PHE A 68 -23.53 5.18 2.10
N THR A 69 -23.37 6.30 1.41
CA THR A 69 -24.50 7.10 0.88
C THR A 69 -25.38 6.27 -0.07
N LEU A 70 -24.77 5.51 -0.97
CA LEU A 70 -25.50 4.68 -1.92
C LEU A 70 -26.25 3.54 -1.22
N TYR A 71 -25.60 2.85 -0.29
CA TYR A 71 -26.17 1.71 0.42
C TYR A 71 -27.32 2.12 1.36
N GLN A 72 -27.16 3.25 2.07
CA GLN A 72 -28.23 3.82 2.91
C GLN A 72 -29.47 4.20 2.10
N LYS A 73 -29.30 4.82 0.93
CA LYS A 73 -30.44 5.16 0.04
C LYS A 73 -31.24 3.94 -0.38
N ARG A 74 -30.61 2.77 -0.49
CA ARG A 74 -31.26 1.52 -0.90
C ARG A 74 -31.92 0.78 0.26
N ASN A 75 -31.29 0.82 1.44
CA ASN A 75 -31.69 -0.05 2.56
C ASN A 75 -32.47 0.65 3.68
N ALA A 76 -32.76 1.94 3.57
CA ALA A 76 -33.57 2.75 4.52
C ALA A 76 -33.19 2.63 6.02
N ARG A 77 -32.08 1.98 6.37
CA ARG A 77 -31.57 1.83 7.74
C ARG A 77 -30.30 2.66 7.91
N LEU A 78 -30.32 3.61 8.84
CA LEU A 78 -29.22 4.58 9.07
C LEU A 78 -27.85 3.91 9.35
N ASP A 79 -27.82 2.75 9.98
CA ASP A 79 -26.57 2.06 10.35
C ASP A 79 -26.22 0.86 9.45
N ALA A 80 -27.07 0.54 8.46
CA ALA A 80 -26.89 -0.66 7.64
C ALA A 80 -25.54 -0.69 6.90
N ALA A 81 -25.08 0.46 6.42
CA ALA A 81 -23.84 0.53 5.64
C ALA A 81 -22.58 0.32 6.50
N ARG A 82 -22.57 0.81 7.74
CA ARG A 82 -21.45 0.63 8.69
C ARG A 82 -21.35 -0.81 9.20
N SER A 83 -22.48 -1.47 9.32
CA SER A 83 -22.55 -2.86 9.76
C SER A 83 -22.26 -3.91 8.68
N THR A 84 -22.02 -3.48 7.43
CA THR A 84 -21.73 -4.43 6.32
C THR A 84 -20.43 -5.20 6.49
N GLY A 85 -19.46 -4.65 7.20
CA GLY A 85 -18.13 -5.24 7.35
C GLY A 85 -17.20 -5.07 6.13
N VAL A 86 -17.62 -4.32 5.09
CA VAL A 86 -16.76 -4.02 3.93
C VAL A 86 -15.54 -3.20 4.37
N THR A 87 -14.37 -3.65 3.98
CA THR A 87 -13.10 -3.02 4.32
C THR A 87 -12.64 -2.10 3.19
N PHE A 88 -12.30 -0.85 3.54
CA PHE A 88 -11.69 0.14 2.65
C PHE A 88 -10.31 0.54 3.17
N GLY A 89 -9.33 0.70 2.29
CA GLY A 89 -8.00 1.14 2.69
C GLY A 89 -7.05 1.36 1.53
N THR A 90 -5.83 1.78 1.86
CA THR A 90 -4.71 1.79 0.91
C THR A 90 -3.97 0.45 0.95
N PHE A 91 -3.15 0.14 -0.06
CA PHE A 91 -2.28 -1.04 -0.05
C PHE A 91 -1.51 -1.13 1.26
N HIS A 92 -0.76 -0.12 1.64
CA HIS A 92 0.01 -0.10 2.89
C HIS A 92 -0.85 -0.34 4.13
N SER A 93 -2.02 0.30 4.24
CA SER A 93 -2.87 0.14 5.42
C SER A 93 -3.47 -1.26 5.55
N VAL A 94 -3.77 -1.90 4.43
CA VAL A 94 -4.29 -3.27 4.39
C VAL A 94 -3.15 -4.26 4.67
N PHE A 95 -2.03 -4.11 3.99
CA PHE A 95 -0.88 -5.00 4.10
C PHE A 95 -0.27 -4.92 5.50
N TYR A 96 -0.16 -3.72 6.07
CA TYR A 96 0.27 -3.59 7.45
C TYR A 96 -0.65 -4.32 8.44
N ARG A 97 -1.97 -4.35 8.22
CA ARG A 97 -2.88 -5.15 9.06
C ARG A 97 -2.62 -6.65 8.94
N ILE A 98 -2.24 -7.12 7.77
CA ILE A 98 -1.84 -8.52 7.56
C ILE A 98 -0.55 -8.80 8.35
N LEU A 99 0.48 -7.96 8.19
CA LEU A 99 1.74 -8.11 8.90
C LEU A 99 1.58 -7.99 10.43
N LYS A 100 0.75 -7.05 10.88
CA LYS A 100 0.40 -6.92 12.30
C LYS A 100 -0.16 -8.23 12.87
N HIS A 101 -0.99 -8.91 12.10
CA HIS A 101 -1.57 -10.19 12.55
C HIS A 101 -0.54 -11.33 12.48
N ALA A 102 0.24 -11.39 11.41
CA ALA A 102 1.21 -12.46 11.18
C ALA A 102 2.44 -12.38 12.11
N TYR A 103 2.98 -11.17 12.31
CA TYR A 103 4.22 -10.92 13.04
C TYR A 103 4.01 -10.23 14.39
N GLN A 104 2.77 -10.00 14.82
CA GLN A 104 2.41 -9.31 16.06
C GLN A 104 2.97 -7.87 16.13
N TYR A 105 3.13 -7.21 14.99
CA TYR A 105 3.59 -5.83 14.91
C TYR A 105 2.57 -4.85 15.48
N ASP A 106 3.05 -3.75 16.03
CA ASP A 106 2.27 -2.59 16.43
C ASP A 106 2.81 -1.30 15.78
N ALA A 107 2.21 -0.15 16.10
CA ALA A 107 2.59 1.12 15.50
C ALA A 107 4.06 1.51 15.76
N SER A 108 4.66 1.00 16.83
CA SER A 108 6.07 1.25 17.15
C SER A 108 7.04 0.55 16.21
N ASN A 109 6.61 -0.50 15.51
CA ASN A 109 7.44 -1.20 14.54
C ASN A 109 7.59 -0.46 13.20
N ILE A 110 6.71 0.53 12.91
CA ILE A 110 6.84 1.32 11.69
C ILE A 110 7.97 2.34 11.87
N LEU A 111 8.93 2.30 10.96
CA LEU A 111 9.99 3.30 10.91
C LEU A 111 9.41 4.64 10.43
N THR A 112 9.50 5.68 11.26
CA THR A 112 9.12 7.02 10.84
C THR A 112 10.17 7.62 9.92
N GLN A 113 9.79 8.57 9.08
CA GLN A 113 10.73 9.26 8.20
C GLN A 113 11.92 9.87 8.97
N LYS A 114 11.67 10.44 10.15
CA LYS A 114 12.73 11.00 11.00
C LYS A 114 13.70 9.93 11.51
N GLU A 115 13.20 8.76 11.90
CA GLU A 115 14.04 7.63 12.32
C GLU A 115 14.82 7.08 11.13
N GLN A 116 14.20 7.02 9.95
CA GLN A 116 14.83 6.57 8.72
C GLN A 116 16.04 7.45 8.35
N TYR A 117 15.85 8.79 8.39
CA TYR A 117 16.96 9.73 8.17
C TYR A 117 18.07 9.57 9.20
N LYS A 118 17.76 9.49 10.49
CA LYS A 118 18.76 9.26 11.53
C LYS A 118 19.53 7.95 11.35
N MET A 119 18.85 6.91 10.87
CA MET A 119 19.49 5.62 10.61
C MET A 119 20.49 5.73 9.46
N ILE A 120 20.12 6.39 8.36
CA ILE A 120 21.03 6.57 7.22
C ILE A 120 22.19 7.51 7.57
N GLU A 121 21.93 8.57 8.36
CA GLU A 121 22.96 9.45 8.92
C GLU A 121 24.02 8.64 9.67
N SER A 122 23.58 7.80 10.60
CA SER A 122 24.51 6.97 11.37
C SER A 122 25.29 5.96 10.52
N ILE A 123 24.77 5.58 9.33
CA ILE A 123 25.46 4.68 8.41
C ILE A 123 26.52 5.47 7.60
N ILE A 124 26.19 6.68 7.16
CA ILE A 124 27.12 7.57 6.47
C ILE A 124 28.33 7.85 7.37
N ASP A 125 28.08 8.19 8.63
CA ASP A 125 29.13 8.40 9.64
C ASP A 125 29.96 7.12 9.89
N GLU A 126 29.31 5.96 10.05
CA GLU A 126 29.96 4.67 10.30
C GLU A 126 30.89 4.24 9.14
N LEU A 127 30.54 4.66 7.92
CA LEU A 127 31.32 4.35 6.71
C LEU A 127 32.30 5.44 6.31
N ASP A 128 32.39 6.53 7.08
CA ASP A 128 33.24 7.70 6.82
C ASP A 128 33.04 8.21 5.36
N MET A 129 31.75 8.37 4.99
CA MET A 129 31.40 8.81 3.64
C MET A 129 31.48 10.32 3.53
N ASP A 130 32.41 10.80 2.70
CA ASP A 130 32.54 12.22 2.41
C ASP A 130 31.46 12.68 1.41
N ALA A 131 30.76 13.76 1.73
CA ALA A 131 29.73 14.35 0.88
C ALA A 131 29.68 15.86 1.04
N PRO A 132 29.66 16.63 -0.08
CA PRO A 132 29.51 18.08 -0.04
C PRO A 132 28.16 18.51 0.57
N ASP A 133 27.10 17.76 0.33
CA ASP A 133 25.78 17.90 0.92
C ASP A 133 25.30 16.57 1.51
N PHE A 134 25.32 16.52 2.82
CA PHE A 134 24.92 15.36 3.60
C PHE A 134 23.43 15.00 3.44
N ASN A 135 22.56 16.01 3.38
CA ASN A 135 21.11 15.77 3.24
C ASN A 135 20.78 15.22 1.85
N GLU A 136 21.45 15.72 0.82
CA GLU A 136 21.30 15.22 -0.54
C GLU A 136 21.76 13.77 -0.63
N LEU A 137 22.94 13.44 -0.11
CA LEU A 137 23.42 12.06 -0.08
C LEU A 137 22.46 11.13 0.65
N ALA A 138 22.01 11.51 1.84
CA ALA A 138 21.06 10.71 2.62
C ALA A 138 19.74 10.47 1.86
N SER A 139 19.20 11.50 1.24
CA SER A 139 17.97 11.40 0.43
C SER A 139 18.16 10.47 -0.78
N ASN A 140 19.30 10.61 -1.49
CA ASN A 140 19.59 9.79 -2.65
C ASN A 140 19.79 8.31 -2.27
N LEU A 141 20.53 8.03 -1.20
CA LEU A 141 20.71 6.68 -0.69
C LEU A 141 19.38 6.03 -0.29
N LEU A 142 18.51 6.75 0.42
CA LEU A 142 17.17 6.26 0.78
C LEU A 142 16.31 5.99 -0.46
N GLY A 143 16.37 6.86 -1.46
CA GLY A 143 15.68 6.65 -2.74
C GLY A 143 16.17 5.40 -3.48
N GLU A 144 17.46 5.14 -3.48
CA GLU A 144 18.05 3.95 -4.10
C GLU A 144 17.73 2.66 -3.30
N ILE A 145 17.75 2.72 -1.97
CA ILE A 145 17.31 1.61 -1.11
C ILE A 145 15.85 1.25 -1.41
N SER A 146 14.97 2.27 -1.47
CA SER A 146 13.57 2.08 -1.82
C SER A 146 13.41 1.48 -3.22
N ALA A 147 14.18 1.93 -4.22
CA ALA A 147 14.14 1.39 -5.56
C ALA A 147 14.56 -0.11 -5.61
N VAL A 148 15.58 -0.49 -4.86
CA VAL A 148 16.03 -1.89 -4.77
C VAL A 148 14.94 -2.75 -4.13
N LYS A 149 14.38 -2.31 -3.00
CA LYS A 149 13.35 -3.04 -2.26
C LYS A 149 12.05 -3.19 -3.07
N SER A 150 11.48 -2.06 -3.49
CA SER A 150 10.17 -2.02 -4.16
C SER A 150 10.14 -2.75 -5.51
N ASN A 151 11.27 -2.85 -6.20
CA ASN A 151 11.35 -3.54 -7.48
C ASN A 151 11.96 -4.95 -7.38
N TYR A 152 12.21 -5.45 -6.17
CA TYR A 152 12.85 -6.75 -5.95
C TYR A 152 14.16 -6.92 -6.73
N LEU A 153 14.94 -5.83 -6.84
CA LEU A 153 16.19 -5.86 -7.58
C LEU A 153 17.28 -6.61 -6.80
N SER A 154 18.03 -7.43 -7.50
CA SER A 154 19.21 -8.04 -6.89
C SER A 154 20.25 -6.96 -6.61
N LEU A 155 20.69 -6.88 -5.35
CA LEU A 155 21.72 -5.94 -4.93
C LEU A 155 23.06 -6.13 -5.68
N ASP A 156 23.32 -7.35 -6.16
CA ASP A 156 24.55 -7.68 -6.89
C ASP A 156 24.57 -7.12 -8.31
N TYR A 157 23.39 -6.86 -8.88
CA TYR A 157 23.22 -6.29 -10.22
C TYR A 157 22.71 -4.85 -10.21
N TYR A 158 22.58 -4.23 -9.03
CA TYR A 158 22.16 -2.85 -8.93
C TYR A 158 23.33 -1.89 -9.09
N TYR A 159 23.20 -0.95 -10.03
CA TYR A 159 24.17 0.11 -10.29
C TYR A 159 23.76 1.38 -9.55
N ALA A 160 24.42 1.64 -8.42
CA ALA A 160 24.17 2.82 -7.61
C ALA A 160 24.66 4.10 -8.31
N LYS A 161 23.94 5.18 -8.06
CA LYS A 161 24.24 6.51 -8.62
C LYS A 161 24.79 7.49 -7.57
N SER A 162 24.45 7.27 -6.30
CA SER A 162 24.81 8.16 -5.19
C SER A 162 26.23 7.96 -4.67
N CYS A 163 26.77 6.76 -4.85
CA CYS A 163 28.12 6.39 -4.40
C CYS A 163 28.62 5.15 -5.16
N PRO A 164 29.92 4.77 -5.02
CA PRO A 164 30.43 3.54 -5.62
C PRO A 164 29.62 2.31 -5.19
N GLU A 165 29.41 1.37 -6.13
CA GLU A 165 28.53 0.20 -5.94
C GLU A 165 28.85 -0.64 -4.69
N ASN A 166 30.15 -0.85 -4.43
CA ASN A 166 30.60 -1.59 -3.25
C ASN A 166 30.26 -0.86 -1.95
N VAL A 167 30.26 0.47 -1.94
CA VAL A 167 29.85 1.29 -0.80
C VAL A 167 28.33 1.21 -0.63
N PHE A 168 27.57 1.39 -1.72
CA PHE A 168 26.10 1.26 -1.67
C PHE A 168 25.66 -0.10 -1.12
N ARG A 169 26.29 -1.20 -1.57
CA ARG A 169 26.00 -2.55 -1.05
C ARG A 169 26.25 -2.66 0.47
N ARG A 170 27.28 -1.97 0.99
CA ARG A 170 27.52 -1.91 2.44
C ARG A 170 26.46 -1.08 3.14
N VAL A 171 26.10 0.09 2.62
CA VAL A 171 25.01 0.94 3.12
C VAL A 171 23.71 0.16 3.20
N TYR A 172 23.30 -0.50 2.13
CA TYR A 172 22.07 -1.30 2.07
C TYR A 172 22.07 -2.41 3.14
N ARG A 173 23.16 -3.18 3.25
CA ARG A 173 23.26 -4.26 4.24
C ARG A 173 23.23 -3.75 5.68
N LEU A 174 23.86 -2.60 5.94
CA LEU A 174 23.84 -1.97 7.27
C LEU A 174 22.45 -1.44 7.60
N TYR A 175 21.76 -0.81 6.63
CA TYR A 175 20.39 -0.35 6.79
C TYR A 175 19.45 -1.50 7.16
N GLU A 176 19.46 -2.58 6.40
CA GLU A 176 18.70 -3.79 6.68
C GLU A 176 19.03 -4.41 8.05
N LYS A 177 20.32 -4.42 8.43
CA LYS A 177 20.75 -4.91 9.73
C LYS A 177 20.20 -4.04 10.87
N LYS A 178 20.29 -2.71 10.73
CA LYS A 178 19.79 -1.76 11.74
C LYS A 178 18.26 -1.85 11.87
N LEU A 179 17.51 -2.00 10.77
CA LEU A 179 16.06 -2.23 10.80
C LEU A 179 15.72 -3.47 11.64
N ARG A 180 16.36 -4.61 11.34
CA ARG A 180 16.15 -5.86 12.09
C ARG A 180 16.53 -5.74 13.56
N GLN A 181 17.64 -5.09 13.89
CA GLN A 181 18.08 -4.89 15.28
C GLN A 181 17.11 -4.00 16.06
N ALA A 182 16.51 -3.00 15.40
CA ALA A 182 15.52 -2.12 16.00
C ALA A 182 14.10 -2.72 16.03
N ASN A 183 13.90 -3.90 15.46
CA ASN A 183 12.57 -4.50 15.20
C ASN A 183 11.63 -3.54 14.47
N LYS A 184 12.15 -2.88 13.43
CA LYS A 184 11.45 -1.90 12.61
C LYS A 184 11.25 -2.39 11.20
N VAL A 185 10.18 -1.91 10.57
CA VAL A 185 9.89 -2.07 9.15
C VAL A 185 9.67 -0.70 8.52
N ASP A 186 10.22 -0.47 7.35
CA ASP A 186 9.94 0.73 6.57
C ASP A 186 8.70 0.55 5.65
N PHE A 187 8.39 1.58 4.87
CA PHE A 187 7.21 1.53 4.00
C PHE A 187 7.35 0.49 2.87
N ASP A 188 8.55 0.27 2.36
CA ASP A 188 8.79 -0.72 1.30
C ASP A 188 8.68 -2.14 1.86
N ASP A 189 9.15 -2.38 3.10
CA ASP A 189 9.01 -3.65 3.78
C ASP A 189 7.55 -4.08 3.93
N ILE A 190 6.64 -3.13 4.16
CA ILE A 190 5.21 -3.45 4.28
C ILE A 190 4.70 -4.14 3.00
N LEU A 191 5.16 -3.68 1.83
CA LEU A 191 4.75 -4.27 0.56
C LEU A 191 5.45 -5.61 0.30
N THR A 192 6.78 -5.63 0.43
CA THR A 192 7.62 -6.79 0.11
C THR A 192 7.36 -7.96 1.05
N MET A 193 7.33 -7.73 2.36
CA MET A 193 7.02 -8.76 3.35
C MET A 193 5.60 -9.32 3.20
N THR A 194 4.64 -8.47 2.80
CA THR A 194 3.28 -8.97 2.54
C THR A 194 3.25 -9.84 1.29
N TYR A 195 3.98 -9.45 0.24
CA TYR A 195 4.12 -10.27 -0.96
C TYR A 195 4.74 -11.63 -0.61
N ASP A 196 5.85 -11.64 0.10
CA ASP A 196 6.55 -12.88 0.51
C ASP A 196 5.66 -13.78 1.39
N LEU A 197 4.83 -13.17 2.27
CA LEU A 197 3.91 -13.92 3.13
C LEU A 197 2.76 -14.58 2.35
N LEU A 198 2.34 -14.01 1.24
CA LEU A 198 1.18 -14.48 0.45
C LEU A 198 1.59 -15.31 -0.78
N SER A 199 2.88 -15.40 -1.09
CA SER A 199 3.43 -16.19 -2.20
C SER A 199 3.70 -17.62 -1.76
#